data_cb84f3c0bed8beb04f786326cc18c2eb
#
_entry.id   cb84f3c0bed8beb04f786326cc18c2eb
#
_cell.length_a   1.000
_cell.length_b   1.000
_cell.length_c   1.000
_cell.angle_alpha   90.00
_cell.angle_beta   90.00
_cell.angle_gamma   90.00
#
_symmetry.space_group_name_H-M   'P 1'
#
loop_
_entity.id
_entity.type
_entity.pdbx_description
1 polymer ?
#
loop_
_entity_poly.entity_id
_entity_poly.type
_entity_poly.pdbx_seq_one_letter_code
_entity_poly.pdbx_strand_id
1 'polypeptide(L)'
;RDYYASRGLGDVYKRQSWCGEKEAFLGRYHGYGNPVGVIDGKLNCEGNYNENSCGALTAVLKLAPGEKKEMAFLVGMKKNDEAEAIVARYDQNCQQVCERELEELISYWHGQLSHFQIKTPSNEFNTMINTWNAYNCFMTFIWSRAASFTYCGLRNGYGYRDTVQDIQGVIHLAPEMAADKIRFMLSAQVDNGGGLPLVKFTHNPGHEDTPDDASYVQETGHPAYRADDALWLFPTVYKYVSETGNVDFIDEVIPFANKDEGTVYEHLKRAIQFSICLLYTSDAADEGL
;
A
#
# COMPACT_ATOMS: atom_id res chain seq x y z
N ARG A 1 -16.49 8.83 8.45
CA ARG A 1 -15.01 8.64 8.50
C ARG A 1 -14.47 9.74 9.38
N ASP A 2 -14.25 9.43 10.64
CA ASP A 2 -13.81 10.41 11.63
C ASP A 2 -12.31 10.58 11.53
N TYR A 3 -11.88 11.72 11.02
CA TYR A 3 -10.49 12.14 11.10
C TYR A 3 -10.23 12.66 12.51
N TYR A 4 -9.46 11.93 13.30
CA TYR A 4 -9.07 12.37 14.63
C TYR A 4 -7.75 13.12 14.58
N ALA A 5 -7.83 14.40 14.89
CA ALA A 5 -6.66 15.18 15.27
C ALA A 5 -6.15 14.64 16.61
N SER A 6 -4.87 14.33 16.69
CA SER A 6 -4.20 13.73 17.84
C SER A 6 -4.59 14.36 19.16
N ARG A 7 -4.93 13.55 20.16
CA ARG A 7 -4.90 13.97 21.57
C ARG A 7 -3.45 14.00 22.04
N GLY A 8 -3.10 15.13 22.52
CA GLY A 8 -2.01 15.66 23.23
C GLY A 8 -0.89 14.78 23.73
N LEU A 9 0.27 15.24 23.48
CA LEU A 9 1.53 15.01 24.15
C LEU A 9 1.44 15.51 25.61
N GLY A 10 2.07 14.79 26.54
CA GLY A 10 2.03 15.02 27.96
C GLY A 10 2.35 16.46 28.43
N ASP A 11 2.19 16.72 29.70
CA ASP A 11 2.06 17.97 30.46
C ASP A 11 2.87 19.21 30.04
N VAL A 12 3.79 19.14 29.10
CA VAL A 12 4.67 20.27 28.75
C VAL A 12 4.11 21.13 27.62
N TYR A 13 3.31 20.57 26.72
CA TYR A 13 2.78 21.29 25.54
C TYR A 13 1.32 20.96 25.30
N LYS A 14 0.43 21.61 26.05
CA LYS A 14 -1.00 21.51 25.74
C LYS A 14 -1.27 22.18 24.40
N ARG A 15 -1.84 21.42 23.46
CA ARG A 15 -2.45 21.96 22.24
C ARG A 15 -3.31 23.16 22.61
N GLN A 16 -3.00 24.33 22.09
CA GLN A 16 -3.77 25.54 22.39
C GLN A 16 -4.95 25.69 21.45
N SER A 17 -4.78 25.32 20.18
CA SER A 17 -5.86 25.32 19.20
C SER A 17 -5.55 24.38 18.05
N TRP A 18 -6.59 24.06 17.26
CA TRP A 18 -6.50 23.18 16.11
C TRP A 18 -7.53 23.58 15.06
N CYS A 19 -7.33 23.13 13.81
CA CYS A 19 -8.27 23.30 12.71
C CYS A 19 -8.26 22.06 11.80
N GLY A 20 -9.44 21.57 11.49
CA GLY A 20 -9.65 20.45 10.59
C GLY A 20 -10.08 20.87 9.17
N GLU A 21 -10.40 22.15 8.96
CA GLU A 21 -10.91 22.69 7.72
C GLU A 21 -9.88 23.58 7.02
N LYS A 22 -9.55 23.23 5.78
CA LYS A 22 -8.50 23.91 5.00
C LYS A 22 -8.83 25.37 4.72
N GLU A 23 -10.07 25.67 4.32
CA GLU A 23 -10.48 27.03 3.96
C GLU A 23 -10.51 27.95 5.17
N ALA A 24 -10.93 27.44 6.33
CA ALA A 24 -10.86 28.19 7.58
C ALA A 24 -9.42 28.43 8.04
N PHE A 25 -8.51 27.47 7.81
CA PHE A 25 -7.09 27.65 8.11
C PHE A 25 -6.42 28.66 7.20
N LEU A 26 -6.66 28.58 5.89
CA LEU A 26 -6.05 29.47 4.91
C LEU A 26 -6.66 30.89 4.98
N GLY A 27 -7.98 30.99 5.06
CA GLY A 27 -8.71 32.25 4.98
C GLY A 27 -8.94 32.71 3.53
N ARG A 28 -9.97 33.57 3.35
CA ARG A 28 -10.28 34.16 2.04
C ARG A 28 -9.12 35.05 1.56
N TYR A 29 -8.77 34.91 0.30
CA TYR A 29 -7.70 35.66 -0.38
C TYR A 29 -6.29 35.42 0.19
N HIS A 30 -6.12 34.39 1.01
CA HIS A 30 -4.84 33.93 1.54
C HIS A 30 -4.45 32.59 0.92
N GLY A 31 -3.17 32.23 1.01
CA GLY A 31 -2.63 30.97 0.53
C GLY A 31 -1.68 30.33 1.54
N TYR A 32 -1.03 29.24 1.15
CA TYR A 32 -0.10 28.51 2.01
C TYR A 32 1.09 29.36 2.51
N GLY A 33 1.46 30.41 1.79
CA GLY A 33 2.54 31.31 2.21
C GLY A 33 2.16 32.28 3.33
N ASN A 34 0.85 32.53 3.55
CA ASN A 34 0.34 33.48 4.52
C ASN A 34 -1.04 33.08 5.08
N PRO A 35 -1.23 31.87 5.63
CA PRO A 35 -2.53 31.44 6.12
C PRO A 35 -2.97 32.27 7.34
N VAL A 36 -4.26 32.59 7.39
CA VAL A 36 -4.87 33.37 8.49
C VAL A 36 -4.64 32.70 9.85
N GLY A 37 -4.77 31.37 9.91
CA GLY A 37 -4.53 30.61 11.13
C GLY A 37 -3.12 30.80 11.72
N VAL A 38 -2.12 31.09 10.89
CA VAL A 38 -0.75 31.41 11.32
C VAL A 38 -0.63 32.89 11.69
N ILE A 39 -1.23 33.79 10.90
CA ILE A 39 -1.21 35.23 11.14
C ILE A 39 -1.86 35.57 12.48
N ASP A 40 -3.03 35.00 12.74
CA ASP A 40 -3.80 35.23 13.97
C ASP A 40 -3.22 34.48 15.19
N GLY A 41 -2.36 33.51 14.95
CA GLY A 41 -1.75 32.68 16.00
C GLY A 41 -2.75 31.83 16.78
N LYS A 42 -3.98 31.69 16.29
CA LYS A 42 -5.04 30.93 16.91
C LYS A 42 -5.92 30.26 15.86
N LEU A 43 -6.24 28.99 16.07
CA LEU A 43 -7.12 28.21 15.22
C LEU A 43 -8.54 28.10 15.84
N ASN A 44 -9.54 27.89 14.99
CA ASN A 44 -10.96 27.90 15.37
C ASN A 44 -11.40 26.68 16.22
N CYS A 45 -10.58 25.65 16.32
CA CYS A 45 -10.87 24.38 17.01
C CYS A 45 -12.07 23.61 16.43
N GLU A 46 -12.35 23.78 15.16
CA GLU A 46 -13.46 23.14 14.44
C GLU A 46 -12.97 22.00 13.56
N GLY A 47 -13.78 20.94 13.49
CA GLY A 47 -13.59 19.82 12.56
C GLY A 47 -14.04 20.18 11.15
N ASN A 48 -13.79 19.26 10.22
CA ASN A 48 -14.25 19.35 8.86
C ASN A 48 -15.56 18.57 8.69
N TYR A 49 -16.51 19.16 7.96
CA TYR A 49 -17.73 18.48 7.53
C TYR A 49 -18.02 18.83 6.06
N ASN A 50 -17.81 17.84 5.17
CA ASN A 50 -17.99 17.95 3.71
C ASN A 50 -17.12 19.00 2.99
N GLU A 51 -16.05 19.47 3.60
CA GLU A 51 -15.11 20.43 3.03
C GLU A 51 -13.72 19.81 2.86
N ASN A 52 -12.77 20.57 2.31
CA ASN A 52 -11.39 20.11 2.20
C ASN A 52 -10.74 20.02 3.59
N SER A 53 -10.26 18.83 3.91
CA SER A 53 -9.64 18.58 5.21
C SER A 53 -8.22 19.13 5.33
N CYS A 54 -7.86 19.58 6.52
CA CYS A 54 -6.47 19.81 6.93
C CYS A 54 -6.25 19.33 8.36
N GLY A 55 -4.99 19.21 8.78
CA GLY A 55 -4.59 18.92 10.16
C GLY A 55 -3.67 20.01 10.66
N ALA A 56 -4.22 21.13 11.14
CA ALA A 56 -3.44 22.21 11.71
C ALA A 56 -3.50 22.16 13.25
N LEU A 57 -2.32 22.23 13.89
CA LEU A 57 -2.17 22.24 15.34
C LEU A 57 -1.28 23.42 15.73
N THR A 58 -1.66 24.13 16.80
CA THR A 58 -0.79 25.17 17.39
C THR A 58 -0.38 24.80 18.80
N ALA A 59 0.87 25.07 19.12
CA ALA A 59 1.41 25.02 20.47
C ALA A 59 2.30 26.24 20.72
N VAL A 60 2.19 26.84 21.89
CA VAL A 60 3.04 27.97 22.28
C VAL A 60 4.20 27.46 23.14
N LEU A 61 5.41 27.70 22.67
CA LEU A 61 6.65 27.38 23.40
C LEU A 61 7.19 28.63 24.06
N LYS A 62 7.48 28.52 25.35
CA LYS A 62 8.26 29.53 26.07
C LYS A 62 9.65 28.97 26.31
N LEU A 63 10.67 29.65 25.79
CA LEU A 63 12.06 29.24 25.88
C LEU A 63 12.83 30.31 26.67
N ALA A 64 13.57 29.88 27.67
CA ALA A 64 14.57 30.72 28.33
C ALA A 64 15.85 30.82 27.45
N PRO A 65 16.71 31.81 27.65
CA PRO A 65 17.96 31.91 26.94
C PRO A 65 18.80 30.62 27.07
N GLY A 66 19.15 29.99 25.93
CA GLY A 66 19.90 28.73 25.87
C GLY A 66 19.06 27.47 26.11
N GLU A 67 17.78 27.57 26.44
CA GLU A 67 16.88 26.42 26.57
C GLU A 67 16.56 25.79 25.20
N LYS A 68 16.54 24.46 25.13
CA LYS A 68 16.09 23.69 24.01
C LYS A 68 14.86 22.90 24.41
N LYS A 69 13.85 22.84 23.54
CA LYS A 69 12.67 22.01 23.71
C LYS A 69 12.41 21.25 22.42
N GLU A 70 12.06 20.01 22.56
CA GLU A 70 11.73 19.13 21.45
C GLU A 70 10.25 18.76 21.50
N MET A 71 9.66 18.57 20.35
CA MET A 71 8.28 18.09 20.20
C MET A 71 8.17 17.15 19.01
N ALA A 72 7.22 16.24 19.06
CA ALA A 72 6.89 15.37 17.96
C ALA A 72 5.45 15.61 17.49
N PHE A 73 5.25 15.47 16.20
CA PHE A 73 3.94 15.43 15.56
C PHE A 73 3.69 14.03 15.02
N LEU A 74 2.57 13.43 15.41
CA LEU A 74 2.16 12.12 14.91
C LEU A 74 1.13 12.32 13.81
N VAL A 75 1.39 11.70 12.66
CA VAL A 75 0.46 11.64 11.52
C VAL A 75 0.21 10.18 11.19
N GLY A 76 -1.05 9.77 11.15
CA GLY A 76 -1.39 8.39 10.85
C GLY A 76 -2.88 8.20 10.63
N MET A 77 -3.24 7.00 10.19
CA MET A 77 -4.63 6.57 9.99
C MET A 77 -4.81 5.19 10.61
N LYS A 78 -5.57 5.12 11.69
CA LYS A 78 -5.87 3.90 12.43
C LYS A 78 -7.29 3.96 13.01
N LYS A 79 -7.83 2.82 13.48
CA LYS A 79 -9.04 2.81 14.30
C LYS A 79 -8.75 3.49 15.65
N ASN A 80 -9.81 4.01 16.29
CA ASN A 80 -9.65 4.85 17.49
C ASN A 80 -8.87 4.20 18.62
N ASP A 81 -9.20 2.97 18.96
CA ASP A 81 -8.53 2.20 20.01
C ASP A 81 -7.04 1.97 19.70
N GLU A 82 -6.73 1.62 18.46
CA GLU A 82 -5.35 1.47 18.01
C GLU A 82 -4.60 2.82 18.00
N ALA A 83 -5.26 3.91 17.60
CA ALA A 83 -4.65 5.24 17.56
C ALA A 83 -4.31 5.74 18.98
N GLU A 84 -5.20 5.52 19.96
CA GLU A 84 -4.94 5.88 21.36
C GLU A 84 -3.73 5.14 21.94
N ALA A 85 -3.61 3.85 21.65
CA ALA A 85 -2.46 3.04 22.08
C ALA A 85 -1.13 3.53 21.47
N ILE A 86 -1.15 3.93 20.18
CA ILE A 86 0.02 4.49 19.51
C ILE A 86 0.39 5.83 20.14
N VAL A 87 -0.56 6.73 20.33
CA VAL A 87 -0.31 8.06 20.95
C VAL A 87 0.27 7.90 22.36
N ALA A 88 -0.32 7.02 23.19
CA ALA A 88 0.15 6.78 24.56
C ALA A 88 1.62 6.33 24.64
N ARG A 89 2.11 5.63 23.60
CA ARG A 89 3.51 5.20 23.50
C ARG A 89 4.49 6.37 23.38
N TYR A 90 4.04 7.51 22.84
CA TYR A 90 4.84 8.73 22.68
C TYR A 90 4.62 9.79 23.78
N ASP A 91 3.65 9.60 24.67
CA ASP A 91 3.34 10.55 25.73
C ASP A 91 4.47 10.70 26.77
N GLN A 92 5.23 9.63 27.00
CA GLN A 92 6.37 9.62 27.90
C GLN A 92 7.66 9.40 27.13
N ASN A 93 8.65 10.26 27.33
CA ASN A 93 9.97 10.15 26.68
C ASN A 93 9.91 10.11 25.14
N CYS A 94 9.10 10.98 24.54
CA CYS A 94 8.86 11.05 23.10
C CYS A 94 10.15 11.02 22.29
N GLN A 95 11.18 11.78 22.70
CA GLN A 95 12.47 11.80 22.00
C GLN A 95 13.13 10.43 21.96
N GLN A 96 13.23 9.74 23.09
CA GLN A 96 13.85 8.41 23.15
C GLN A 96 13.09 7.37 22.34
N VAL A 97 11.75 7.48 22.33
CA VAL A 97 10.91 6.59 21.51
C VAL A 97 11.16 6.85 20.02
N CYS A 98 11.18 8.11 19.60
CA CYS A 98 11.44 8.48 18.21
C CYS A 98 12.84 8.07 17.75
N GLU A 99 13.87 8.29 18.59
CA GLU A 99 15.25 7.87 18.28
C GLU A 99 15.36 6.36 18.10
N ARG A 100 14.82 5.58 19.03
CA ARG A 100 14.82 4.13 18.94
C ARG A 100 14.08 3.63 17.67
N GLU A 101 12.89 4.14 17.40
CA GLU A 101 12.10 3.72 16.25
C GLU A 101 12.75 4.14 14.93
N LEU A 102 13.46 5.26 14.91
CA LEU A 102 14.25 5.65 13.76
C LEU A 102 15.44 4.70 13.53
N GLU A 103 16.14 4.31 14.59
CA GLU A 103 17.23 3.33 14.52
C GLU A 103 16.72 1.96 14.06
N GLU A 104 15.58 1.51 14.57
CA GLU A 104 14.91 0.28 14.13
C GLU A 104 14.54 0.33 12.64
N LEU A 105 13.98 1.45 12.19
CA LEU A 105 13.61 1.67 10.78
C LEU A 105 14.84 1.69 9.86
N ILE A 106 15.89 2.39 10.26
CA ILE A 106 17.17 2.42 9.53
C ILE A 106 17.75 1.00 9.43
N SER A 107 17.76 0.27 10.53
CA SER A 107 18.28 -1.10 10.57
C SER A 107 17.46 -2.02 9.67
N TYR A 108 16.14 -1.90 9.69
CA TYR A 108 15.24 -2.63 8.81
C TYR A 108 15.58 -2.39 7.33
N TRP A 109 15.64 -1.12 6.91
CA TRP A 109 15.93 -0.81 5.51
C TRP A 109 17.33 -1.22 5.08
N HIS A 110 18.35 -1.03 5.92
CA HIS A 110 19.70 -1.51 5.62
C HIS A 110 19.73 -3.03 5.50
N GLY A 111 18.98 -3.75 6.34
CA GLY A 111 18.81 -5.19 6.23
C GLY A 111 18.24 -5.59 4.87
N GLN A 112 17.10 -5.02 4.49
CA GLN A 112 16.46 -5.32 3.20
C GLN A 112 17.36 -4.99 2.00
N LEU A 113 17.96 -3.80 1.99
CA LEU A 113 18.81 -3.35 0.89
C LEU A 113 20.13 -4.13 0.81
N SER A 114 20.58 -4.76 1.88
CA SER A 114 21.84 -5.53 1.89
C SER A 114 21.78 -6.86 1.15
N HIS A 115 20.58 -7.37 0.85
CA HIS A 115 20.42 -8.66 0.17
C HIS A 115 20.95 -8.64 -1.27
N PHE A 116 20.98 -7.48 -1.91
CA PHE A 116 21.55 -7.33 -3.24
C PHE A 116 22.40 -6.05 -3.31
N GLN A 117 23.70 -6.22 -3.47
CA GLN A 117 24.66 -5.12 -3.51
C GLN A 117 25.67 -5.30 -4.63
N ILE A 118 25.93 -4.23 -5.36
CA ILE A 118 27.00 -4.17 -6.36
C ILE A 118 28.08 -3.17 -5.94
N LYS A 119 29.30 -3.37 -6.42
CA LYS A 119 30.41 -2.43 -6.28
C LYS A 119 31.09 -2.25 -7.60
N THR A 120 30.96 -1.07 -8.19
CA THR A 120 31.57 -0.67 -9.48
C THR A 120 32.39 0.60 -9.29
N PRO A 121 33.18 1.02 -10.28
CA PRO A 121 33.89 2.31 -10.24
C PRO A 121 32.95 3.53 -10.21
N SER A 122 31.70 3.43 -10.66
CA SER A 122 30.71 4.53 -10.61
C SER A 122 29.90 4.50 -9.32
N ASN A 123 30.06 5.52 -8.49
CA ASN A 123 29.27 5.69 -7.26
C ASN A 123 27.79 5.93 -7.55
N GLU A 124 27.47 6.65 -8.61
CA GLU A 124 26.11 6.96 -9.03
C GLU A 124 25.37 5.67 -9.40
N PHE A 125 26.04 4.79 -10.17
CA PHE A 125 25.47 3.51 -10.53
C PHE A 125 25.28 2.60 -9.31
N ASN A 126 26.27 2.55 -8.41
CA ASN A 126 26.16 1.80 -7.16
C ASN A 126 24.97 2.31 -6.32
N THR A 127 24.80 3.62 -6.17
CA THR A 127 23.69 4.22 -5.42
C THR A 127 22.34 3.90 -6.08
N MET A 128 22.27 3.99 -7.40
CA MET A 128 21.06 3.67 -8.15
C MET A 128 20.62 2.22 -7.91
N ILE A 129 21.54 1.26 -8.02
CA ILE A 129 21.19 -0.16 -7.88
C ILE A 129 21.02 -0.56 -6.42
N ASN A 130 21.95 -0.18 -5.55
CA ASN A 130 21.98 -0.66 -4.15
C ASN A 130 20.89 -0.02 -3.26
N THR A 131 20.36 1.12 -3.68
CA THR A 131 19.36 1.84 -2.88
C THR A 131 18.07 2.08 -3.66
N TRP A 132 18.14 2.90 -4.71
CA TRP A 132 16.93 3.41 -5.36
C TRP A 132 16.14 2.35 -6.11
N ASN A 133 16.82 1.43 -6.82
CA ASN A 133 16.14 0.36 -7.54
C ASN A 133 15.41 -0.57 -6.58
N ALA A 134 16.08 -1.04 -5.54
CA ALA A 134 15.48 -1.90 -4.52
C ALA A 134 14.33 -1.19 -3.78
N TYR A 135 14.55 0.07 -3.35
CA TYR A 135 13.52 0.87 -2.70
C TYR A 135 12.29 1.06 -3.58
N ASN A 136 12.47 1.40 -4.85
CA ASN A 136 11.35 1.57 -5.78
C ASN A 136 10.59 0.26 -6.03
N CYS A 137 11.28 -0.87 -6.11
CA CYS A 137 10.63 -2.18 -6.21
C CYS A 137 9.77 -2.48 -4.97
N PHE A 138 10.30 -2.23 -3.77
CA PHE A 138 9.53 -2.37 -2.53
C PHE A 138 8.31 -1.43 -2.49
N MET A 139 8.49 -0.16 -2.85
CA MET A 139 7.38 0.81 -2.86
C MET A 139 6.29 0.40 -3.85
N THR A 140 6.67 -0.02 -5.05
CA THR A 140 5.74 -0.52 -6.06
C THR A 140 4.99 -1.75 -5.56
N PHE A 141 5.70 -2.70 -4.94
CA PHE A 141 5.12 -3.92 -4.37
C PHE A 141 4.15 -3.64 -3.22
N ILE A 142 4.53 -2.77 -2.27
CA ILE A 142 3.73 -2.47 -1.07
C ILE A 142 2.50 -1.62 -1.44
N TRP A 143 2.68 -0.60 -2.29
CA TRP A 143 1.65 0.38 -2.63
C TRP A 143 0.86 0.03 -3.89
N SER A 144 1.15 -1.10 -4.54
CA SER A 144 0.47 -1.52 -5.80
C SER A 144 0.42 -0.40 -6.84
N ARG A 145 1.57 0.19 -7.13
CA ARG A 145 1.73 1.33 -8.08
C ARG A 145 0.92 2.57 -7.71
N ALA A 146 0.53 2.73 -6.45
CA ALA A 146 -0.18 3.94 -6.01
C ALA A 146 0.76 5.14 -6.08
N ALA A 147 0.59 5.96 -7.11
CA ALA A 147 1.41 7.15 -7.34
C ALA A 147 1.04 8.31 -6.40
N SER A 148 -0.22 8.38 -5.98
CA SER A 148 -0.71 9.39 -5.03
C SER A 148 -2.06 8.96 -4.45
N PHE A 149 -2.46 9.56 -3.34
CA PHE A 149 -3.78 9.36 -2.74
C PHE A 149 -4.93 9.77 -3.67
N THR A 150 -4.72 10.74 -4.53
CA THR A 150 -5.73 11.21 -5.49
C THR A 150 -5.85 10.30 -6.71
N TYR A 151 -4.78 9.65 -7.12
CA TYR A 151 -4.77 8.82 -8.32
C TYR A 151 -5.10 7.36 -8.05
N CYS A 152 -4.49 6.75 -7.04
CA CYS A 152 -4.63 5.33 -6.74
C CYS A 152 -5.15 5.03 -5.34
N GLY A 153 -5.02 5.94 -4.39
CA GLY A 153 -5.35 5.73 -2.98
C GLY A 153 -6.84 5.57 -2.67
N LEU A 154 -7.70 5.82 -3.65
CA LEU A 154 -9.14 5.58 -3.53
C LEU A 154 -9.61 4.23 -4.09
N ARG A 155 -8.73 3.47 -4.73
CA ARG A 155 -9.05 2.12 -5.19
C ARG A 155 -9.11 1.18 -3.99
N ASN A 156 -10.14 0.34 -3.97
CA ASN A 156 -10.37 -0.60 -2.88
C ASN A 156 -9.67 -1.95 -3.09
N GLY A 157 -8.56 -1.98 -3.84
CA GLY A 157 -7.89 -3.24 -4.13
C GLY A 157 -6.67 -3.13 -5.04
N TYR A 158 -6.18 -4.29 -5.43
CA TYR A 158 -5.03 -4.49 -6.28
C TYR A 158 -5.46 -4.81 -7.72
N GLY A 159 -4.80 -4.22 -8.71
CA GLY A 159 -4.86 -4.73 -10.08
C GLY A 159 -4.15 -6.07 -10.17
N TYR A 160 -4.79 -7.09 -10.71
CA TYR A 160 -4.23 -8.45 -10.72
C TYR A 160 -2.87 -8.52 -11.41
N ARG A 161 -2.85 -8.21 -12.70
CA ARG A 161 -1.64 -8.26 -13.53
C ARG A 161 -0.52 -7.40 -12.94
N ASP A 162 -0.84 -6.17 -12.57
CA ASP A 162 0.12 -5.22 -12.06
C ASP A 162 0.83 -5.75 -10.80
N THR A 163 0.04 -6.27 -9.86
CA THR A 163 0.57 -6.81 -8.61
C THR A 163 1.43 -8.04 -8.83
N VAL A 164 0.98 -8.98 -9.69
CA VAL A 164 1.75 -10.20 -10.01
C VAL A 164 3.10 -9.85 -10.66
N GLN A 165 3.13 -8.84 -11.53
CA GLN A 165 4.39 -8.36 -12.12
C GLN A 165 5.30 -7.71 -11.07
N ASP A 166 4.75 -6.88 -10.18
CA ASP A 166 5.50 -6.13 -9.19
C ASP A 166 6.18 -7.03 -8.15
N ILE A 167 5.59 -8.20 -7.85
CA ILE A 167 6.21 -9.22 -6.99
C ILE A 167 7.61 -9.61 -7.51
N GLN A 168 7.80 -9.68 -8.81
CA GLN A 168 9.08 -10.10 -9.41
C GLN A 168 10.26 -9.19 -9.04
N GLY A 169 9.97 -7.92 -8.71
CA GLY A 169 10.99 -6.95 -8.30
C GLY A 169 11.51 -7.13 -6.88
N VAL A 170 10.82 -7.93 -6.04
CA VAL A 170 11.19 -8.09 -4.62
C VAL A 170 11.54 -9.53 -4.23
N ILE A 171 11.39 -10.50 -5.12
CA ILE A 171 11.67 -11.92 -4.82
C ILE A 171 13.07 -12.12 -4.23
N HIS A 172 14.08 -11.50 -4.83
CA HIS A 172 15.49 -11.61 -4.39
C HIS A 172 15.81 -10.76 -3.16
N LEU A 173 14.94 -9.83 -2.79
CA LEU A 173 15.12 -8.94 -1.62
C LEU A 173 14.36 -9.47 -0.40
N ALA A 174 13.16 -9.98 -0.60
CA ALA A 174 12.27 -10.44 0.48
C ALA A 174 11.42 -11.63 0.00
N PRO A 175 12.02 -12.83 -0.16
CA PRO A 175 11.35 -13.98 -0.75
C PRO A 175 10.10 -14.43 0.02
N GLU A 176 10.08 -14.30 1.35
CA GLU A 176 8.92 -14.65 2.18
C GLU A 176 7.73 -13.72 1.89
N MET A 177 7.98 -12.41 1.84
CA MET A 177 6.95 -11.44 1.49
C MET A 177 6.43 -11.65 0.06
N ALA A 178 7.33 -12.01 -0.85
CA ALA A 178 6.96 -12.35 -2.22
C ALA A 178 6.08 -13.60 -2.28
N ALA A 179 6.44 -14.67 -1.54
CA ALA A 179 5.65 -15.89 -1.45
C ALA A 179 4.23 -15.63 -0.94
N ASP A 180 4.10 -14.86 0.12
CA ASP A 180 2.79 -14.52 0.69
C ASP A 180 1.93 -13.74 -0.30
N LYS A 181 2.54 -12.81 -1.04
CA LYS A 181 1.81 -12.07 -2.08
C LYS A 181 1.47 -12.95 -3.29
N ILE A 182 2.32 -13.91 -3.66
CA ILE A 182 2.00 -14.89 -4.72
C ILE A 182 0.80 -15.74 -4.28
N ARG A 183 0.78 -16.26 -3.05
CA ARG A 183 -0.37 -17.01 -2.51
C ARG A 183 -1.65 -16.17 -2.54
N PHE A 184 -1.54 -14.91 -2.11
CA PHE A 184 -2.67 -13.98 -2.16
C PHE A 184 -3.18 -13.74 -3.59
N MET A 185 -2.31 -13.60 -4.57
CA MET A 185 -2.72 -13.40 -5.95
C MET A 185 -3.22 -14.69 -6.61
N LEU A 186 -2.68 -15.86 -6.25
CA LEU A 186 -3.23 -17.16 -6.64
C LEU A 186 -4.66 -17.33 -6.12
N SER A 187 -4.90 -17.00 -4.85
CA SER A 187 -6.24 -17.08 -4.26
C SER A 187 -7.25 -16.10 -4.88
N ALA A 188 -6.79 -15.13 -5.66
CA ALA A 188 -7.64 -14.21 -6.42
C ALA A 188 -7.85 -14.66 -7.89
N GLN A 189 -7.36 -15.83 -8.26
CA GLN A 189 -7.70 -16.48 -9.51
C GLN A 189 -9.05 -17.20 -9.39
N VAL A 190 -9.93 -17.02 -10.35
CA VAL A 190 -11.24 -17.69 -10.42
C VAL A 190 -11.06 -19.14 -10.88
N ASP A 191 -11.96 -20.02 -10.48
CA ASP A 191 -11.91 -21.46 -10.84
C ASP A 191 -11.88 -21.74 -12.35
N ASN A 192 -12.36 -20.79 -13.15
CA ASN A 192 -12.25 -20.87 -14.62
C ASN A 192 -10.84 -20.56 -15.15
N GLY A 193 -9.92 -20.10 -14.31
CA GLY A 193 -8.53 -19.76 -14.64
C GLY A 193 -8.26 -18.27 -14.88
N GLY A 194 -9.28 -17.42 -14.96
CA GLY A 194 -9.14 -15.97 -15.08
C GLY A 194 -8.74 -15.31 -13.77
N GLY A 195 -8.01 -14.22 -13.82
CA GLY A 195 -7.74 -13.39 -12.64
C GLY A 195 -8.86 -12.38 -12.39
N LEU A 196 -9.19 -12.09 -11.12
CA LEU A 196 -10.07 -10.99 -10.78
C LEU A 196 -9.44 -9.66 -11.22
N PRO A 197 -10.02 -8.87 -12.12
CA PRO A 197 -9.42 -7.60 -12.60
C PRO A 197 -9.08 -6.61 -11.50
N LEU A 198 -9.83 -6.64 -10.40
CA LEU A 198 -9.57 -5.93 -9.16
C LEU A 198 -9.69 -6.90 -7.98
N VAL A 199 -8.61 -7.09 -7.24
CA VAL A 199 -8.59 -7.89 -6.01
C VAL A 199 -8.78 -6.95 -4.83
N LYS A 200 -9.90 -7.10 -4.11
CA LYS A 200 -10.25 -6.22 -2.99
C LYS A 200 -9.28 -6.38 -1.82
N PHE A 201 -9.07 -5.34 -1.01
CA PHE A 201 -8.33 -5.45 0.25
C PHE A 201 -9.02 -6.36 1.26
N THR A 202 -10.33 -6.53 1.12
CA THR A 202 -11.16 -7.44 1.92
C THR A 202 -11.36 -8.78 1.24
N HIS A 203 -10.48 -9.15 0.31
CA HIS A 203 -10.56 -10.40 -0.44
C HIS A 203 -10.78 -11.60 0.49
N ASN A 204 -11.76 -12.42 0.14
CA ASN A 204 -12.20 -13.60 0.89
C ASN A 204 -12.19 -14.85 -0.02
N PRO A 205 -11.07 -15.55 -0.11
CA PRO A 205 -10.92 -16.71 -0.99
C PRO A 205 -12.04 -17.74 -0.84
N GLY A 206 -12.52 -18.29 -1.95
CA GLY A 206 -13.61 -19.26 -1.99
C GLY A 206 -15.02 -18.67 -1.98
N HIS A 207 -15.15 -17.34 -1.79
CA HIS A 207 -16.44 -16.65 -1.63
C HIS A 207 -16.56 -15.34 -2.38
N GLU A 208 -15.66 -15.07 -3.32
CA GLU A 208 -15.72 -13.84 -4.11
C GLU A 208 -16.73 -13.92 -5.24
N ASP A 209 -17.45 -12.82 -5.44
CA ASP A 209 -18.14 -12.57 -6.69
C ASP A 209 -17.12 -12.34 -7.82
N THR A 210 -17.52 -12.63 -9.05
CA THR A 210 -16.65 -12.59 -10.23
C THR A 210 -17.16 -11.58 -11.26
N PRO A 211 -16.44 -11.26 -12.32
CA PRO A 211 -16.95 -10.43 -13.41
C PRO A 211 -18.26 -10.91 -14.05
N ASP A 212 -18.63 -12.17 -13.87
CA ASP A 212 -19.91 -12.73 -14.32
C ASP A 212 -21.09 -12.34 -13.42
N ASP A 213 -20.81 -11.81 -12.20
CA ASP A 213 -21.80 -11.42 -11.23
C ASP A 213 -22.04 -9.90 -11.27
N ALA A 214 -23.32 -9.49 -11.30
CA ALA A 214 -23.68 -8.07 -11.34
C ALA A 214 -23.19 -7.28 -10.10
N SER A 215 -23.12 -7.93 -8.95
CA SER A 215 -22.59 -7.34 -7.69
C SER A 215 -21.11 -6.95 -7.82
N TYR A 216 -20.30 -7.82 -8.39
CA TYR A 216 -18.90 -7.53 -8.64
C TYR A 216 -18.72 -6.34 -9.58
N VAL A 217 -19.47 -6.33 -10.68
CA VAL A 217 -19.42 -5.24 -11.67
C VAL A 217 -19.83 -3.90 -11.07
N GLN A 218 -20.89 -3.91 -10.25
CA GLN A 218 -21.37 -2.71 -9.57
C GLN A 218 -20.34 -2.17 -8.57
N GLU A 219 -19.66 -3.04 -7.84
CA GLU A 219 -18.69 -2.66 -6.82
C GLU A 219 -17.36 -2.21 -7.42
N THR A 220 -16.87 -2.91 -8.44
CA THR A 220 -15.51 -2.73 -8.97
C THR A 220 -15.44 -1.93 -10.26
N GLY A 221 -16.52 -1.88 -11.03
CA GLY A 221 -16.57 -1.29 -12.38
C GLY A 221 -15.91 -2.15 -13.47
N HIS A 222 -15.62 -3.42 -13.21
CA HIS A 222 -14.96 -4.34 -14.14
C HIS A 222 -15.91 -5.45 -14.64
N PRO A 223 -16.53 -5.29 -15.82
CA PRO A 223 -17.53 -6.23 -16.33
C PRO A 223 -16.96 -7.44 -17.08
N ALA A 224 -15.63 -7.55 -17.21
CA ALA A 224 -15.00 -8.60 -17.97
C ALA A 224 -13.62 -8.97 -17.43
N TYR A 225 -13.25 -10.24 -17.59
CA TYR A 225 -11.88 -10.71 -17.37
C TYR A 225 -10.93 -10.12 -18.41
N ARG A 226 -9.65 -10.06 -18.06
CA ARG A 226 -8.56 -9.76 -18.99
C ARG A 226 -7.85 -11.06 -19.36
N ALA A 227 -7.53 -11.19 -20.64
CA ALA A 227 -6.99 -12.44 -21.19
C ALA A 227 -5.62 -12.82 -20.62
N ASP A 228 -4.82 -11.84 -20.20
CA ASP A 228 -3.43 -12.05 -19.82
C ASP A 228 -3.17 -11.93 -18.30
N ASP A 229 -4.15 -11.54 -17.50
CA ASP A 229 -3.95 -11.28 -16.07
C ASP A 229 -3.30 -12.47 -15.35
N ALA A 230 -3.87 -13.66 -15.48
CA ALA A 230 -3.37 -14.86 -14.80
C ALA A 230 -2.11 -15.45 -15.45
N LEU A 231 -1.81 -15.13 -16.72
CA LEU A 231 -0.58 -15.61 -17.38
C LEU A 231 0.69 -15.06 -16.73
N TRP A 232 0.62 -13.89 -16.08
CA TRP A 232 1.75 -13.31 -15.39
C TRP A 232 2.18 -14.09 -14.12
N LEU A 233 1.35 -15.02 -13.67
CA LEU A 233 1.76 -15.97 -12.61
C LEU A 233 2.95 -16.84 -13.05
N PHE A 234 3.04 -17.21 -14.33
CA PHE A 234 4.14 -18.06 -14.81
C PHE A 234 5.52 -17.50 -14.56
N PRO A 235 5.88 -16.31 -15.10
CA PRO A 235 7.19 -15.75 -14.86
C PRO A 235 7.42 -15.45 -13.38
N THR A 236 6.37 -15.13 -12.62
CA THR A 236 6.49 -14.80 -11.20
C THR A 236 6.78 -16.04 -10.37
N VAL A 237 6.01 -17.12 -10.53
CA VAL A 237 6.24 -18.40 -9.84
C VAL A 237 7.58 -19.01 -10.28
N TYR A 238 7.90 -18.98 -11.58
CA TYR A 238 9.18 -19.47 -12.08
C TYR A 238 10.36 -18.74 -11.42
N LYS A 239 10.32 -17.40 -11.37
CA LYS A 239 11.37 -16.61 -10.70
C LYS A 239 11.46 -16.92 -9.21
N TYR A 240 10.32 -17.06 -8.53
CA TYR A 240 10.31 -17.38 -7.11
C TYR A 240 10.97 -18.74 -6.84
N VAL A 241 10.57 -19.79 -7.55
CA VAL A 241 11.15 -21.12 -7.40
C VAL A 241 12.63 -21.13 -7.79
N SER A 242 13.00 -20.41 -8.86
CA SER A 242 14.40 -20.34 -9.31
C SER A 242 15.31 -19.61 -8.31
N GLU A 243 14.81 -18.56 -7.66
CA GLU A 243 15.59 -17.78 -6.70
C GLU A 243 15.71 -18.50 -5.35
N THR A 244 14.63 -19.13 -4.90
CA THR A 244 14.58 -19.75 -3.55
C THR A 244 14.97 -21.22 -3.53
N GLY A 245 14.88 -21.91 -4.68
CA GLY A 245 15.00 -23.36 -4.76
C GLY A 245 13.82 -24.13 -4.14
N ASN A 246 12.75 -23.44 -3.73
CA ASN A 246 11.57 -24.03 -3.13
C ASN A 246 10.66 -24.66 -4.19
N VAL A 247 10.99 -25.85 -4.64
CA VAL A 247 10.19 -26.60 -5.64
C VAL A 247 8.86 -27.09 -5.08
N ASP A 248 8.77 -27.33 -3.78
CA ASP A 248 7.54 -27.81 -3.13
C ASP A 248 6.41 -26.77 -3.17
N PHE A 249 6.75 -25.50 -3.43
CA PHE A 249 5.78 -24.43 -3.61
C PHE A 249 4.77 -24.73 -4.74
N ILE A 250 5.17 -25.50 -5.75
CA ILE A 250 4.30 -25.89 -6.88
C ILE A 250 3.15 -26.79 -6.45
N ASP A 251 3.34 -27.56 -5.38
CA ASP A 251 2.37 -28.51 -4.84
C ASP A 251 1.51 -27.90 -3.72
N GLU A 252 1.78 -26.65 -3.29
CA GLU A 252 0.94 -25.97 -2.30
C GLU A 252 -0.49 -25.84 -2.82
N VAL A 253 -1.46 -26.20 -1.98
CA VAL A 253 -2.89 -26.08 -2.31
C VAL A 253 -3.41 -24.72 -1.87
N ILE A 254 -4.02 -24.01 -2.80
CA ILE A 254 -4.53 -22.64 -2.61
C ILE A 254 -5.97 -22.57 -3.10
N PRO A 255 -6.90 -21.95 -2.35
CA PRO A 255 -8.28 -21.78 -2.80
C PRO A 255 -8.35 -20.85 -4.02
N PHE A 256 -9.30 -21.11 -4.93
CA PHE A 256 -9.70 -20.14 -5.95
C PHE A 256 -10.58 -19.04 -5.35
N ALA A 257 -10.74 -17.95 -6.07
CA ALA A 257 -11.46 -16.78 -5.58
C ALA A 257 -12.93 -17.06 -5.24
N ASN A 258 -13.61 -17.82 -6.08
CA ASN A 258 -15.06 -18.04 -5.98
C ASN A 258 -15.43 -19.37 -5.33
N LYS A 259 -14.71 -20.45 -5.61
CA LYS A 259 -15.01 -21.79 -5.07
C LYS A 259 -13.86 -22.76 -5.37
N ASP A 260 -13.84 -23.89 -4.67
CA ASP A 260 -12.85 -24.94 -4.83
C ASP A 260 -11.39 -24.49 -4.50
N GLU A 261 -10.47 -25.42 -4.63
CA GLU A 261 -9.03 -25.20 -4.41
C GLU A 261 -8.23 -26.04 -5.39
N GLY A 262 -6.97 -25.69 -5.59
CA GLY A 262 -6.05 -26.43 -6.45
C GLY A 262 -4.60 -26.19 -6.04
N THR A 263 -3.70 -27.02 -6.56
CA THR A 263 -2.26 -26.77 -6.40
C THR A 263 -1.83 -25.54 -7.20
N VAL A 264 -0.71 -24.91 -6.84
CA VAL A 264 -0.12 -23.84 -7.66
C VAL A 264 0.03 -24.30 -9.11
N TYR A 265 0.41 -25.55 -9.34
CA TYR A 265 0.49 -26.13 -10.68
C TYR A 265 -0.88 -26.11 -11.41
N GLU A 266 -1.95 -26.46 -10.70
CA GLU A 266 -3.31 -26.43 -11.28
C GLU A 266 -3.78 -25.01 -11.59
N HIS A 267 -3.45 -24.04 -10.72
CA HIS A 267 -3.68 -22.62 -10.98
C HIS A 267 -3.01 -22.17 -12.29
N LEU A 268 -1.74 -22.49 -12.48
CA LEU A 268 -1.01 -22.19 -13.70
C LEU A 268 -1.65 -22.88 -14.92
N LYS A 269 -1.97 -24.15 -14.82
CA LYS A 269 -2.63 -24.91 -15.90
C LYS A 269 -3.97 -24.29 -16.31
N ARG A 270 -4.81 -23.91 -15.35
CA ARG A 270 -6.10 -23.25 -15.61
C ARG A 270 -5.92 -21.88 -16.25
N ALA A 271 -4.90 -21.11 -15.88
CA ALA A 271 -4.58 -19.82 -16.51
C ALA A 271 -4.32 -19.97 -18.03
N ILE A 272 -3.55 -21.00 -18.43
CA ILE A 272 -3.33 -21.29 -19.86
C ILE A 272 -4.66 -21.67 -20.55
N GLN A 273 -5.42 -22.58 -19.95
CA GLN A 273 -6.69 -23.06 -20.53
C GLN A 273 -7.66 -21.89 -20.75
N PHE A 274 -7.79 -21.01 -19.76
CA PHE A 274 -8.62 -19.81 -19.85
C PHE A 274 -8.21 -18.91 -21.01
N SER A 275 -6.92 -18.61 -21.13
CA SER A 275 -6.41 -17.71 -22.18
C SER A 275 -6.57 -18.31 -23.58
N ILE A 276 -6.37 -19.63 -23.72
CA ILE A 276 -6.62 -20.34 -25.00
C ILE A 276 -8.11 -20.27 -25.36
N CYS A 277 -9.02 -20.52 -24.43
CA CYS A 277 -10.46 -20.45 -24.68
C CYS A 277 -10.89 -19.05 -25.15
N LEU A 278 -10.36 -17.97 -24.52
CA LEU A 278 -10.67 -16.62 -24.94
C LEU A 278 -10.15 -16.30 -26.35
N LEU A 279 -8.97 -16.77 -26.74
CA LEU A 279 -8.43 -16.60 -28.08
C LEU A 279 -9.31 -17.28 -29.11
N TYR A 280 -9.73 -18.53 -28.89
CA TYR A 280 -10.59 -19.23 -29.79
C TYR A 280 -11.98 -18.60 -29.96
N THR A 281 -12.54 -18.02 -28.91
CA THR A 281 -13.84 -17.34 -28.99
C THR A 281 -13.76 -16.00 -29.72
N SER A 282 -12.63 -15.28 -29.62
CA SER A 282 -12.42 -14.02 -30.37
C SER A 282 -12.15 -14.28 -31.86
N ASP A 283 -11.37 -15.32 -32.21
CA ASP A 283 -11.11 -15.71 -33.60
C ASP A 283 -12.40 -16.18 -34.31
N ALA A 284 -13.23 -16.95 -33.63
CA ALA A 284 -14.51 -17.38 -34.17
C ALA A 284 -15.50 -16.23 -34.45
N ALA A 285 -15.36 -15.11 -33.74
CA ALA A 285 -16.16 -13.90 -34.00
C ALA A 285 -15.68 -13.14 -35.26
N ASP A 286 -14.38 -13.19 -35.57
CA ASP A 286 -13.80 -12.53 -36.75
C ASP A 286 -14.04 -13.32 -38.03
N GLU A 287 -14.15 -14.66 -37.98
CA GLU A 287 -14.48 -15.50 -39.15
C GLU A 287 -15.96 -15.43 -39.57
N GLY A 288 -16.82 -14.85 -38.73
CA GLY A 288 -18.25 -14.67 -38.99
C GLY A 288 -18.63 -13.38 -39.74
N LEU A 289 -17.66 -12.57 -40.06
CA LEU A 289 -17.82 -11.34 -40.85
C LEU A 289 -17.28 -11.47 -42.26
#